data_c654543ee131237304a492eef50b9b80
#
_entry.id   c654543ee131237304a492eef50b9b80
#
_cell.length_a   1.000
_cell.length_b   1.000
_cell.length_c   1.000
_cell.angle_alpha   90.00
_cell.angle_beta   90.00
_cell.angle_gamma   90.00
#
_symmetry.space_group_name_H-M   'P 1'
#
loop_
_entity.id
_entity.type
_entity.pdbx_description
1 polymer ?
#
loop_
_entity_poly.entity_id
_entity_poly.type
_entity_poly.pdbx_seq_one_letter_code
_entity_poly.pdbx_strand_id
1 'polypeptide(L)'
;MQRFGAGLKHTRLQTEWAMIIDPKKCVACGNCVAVCPMGAIHIDPEIKRATVNQDECVECYTCFRGMSAEHLNPTMVRTIRKIGSWLRWRFDPEPDVCPTAAITEQELAWPRIVRRAFSDPVVPHESTGVHGRGTEEVKTNDVTNRVGHDDAGFTVEFGRPTVGVRFWQIQEMTTALARMGIEFEKRNPVTSLMADTKTGEIRSDILNEKILSAIVEFKTTLDNAPAVLQKIKEVAKTLDTVVAVGAAARCDEHGENRLEELLLREGFTFNRGKTNLGLGRPSVEIAQARATIG
;
A
#
# COMPACT_ATOMS: atom_id res chain seq x y z
N MET A 1 -1.49 13.09 -59.71
CA MET A 1 -0.29 13.76 -59.17
C MET A 1 -0.72 14.69 -58.06
N GLN A 2 -0.50 14.32 -56.81
CA GLN A 2 -0.15 15.21 -55.71
C GLN A 2 -0.04 14.32 -54.45
N ARG A 3 1.17 14.21 -53.94
CA ARG A 3 1.51 13.53 -52.69
C ARG A 3 1.09 14.44 -51.53
N PHE A 4 0.30 13.92 -50.60
CA PHE A 4 0.18 14.50 -49.27
C PHE A 4 0.80 13.51 -48.28
N GLY A 5 2.03 13.78 -47.94
CA GLY A 5 2.69 13.21 -46.78
C GLY A 5 2.18 13.97 -45.55
N ALA A 6 1.29 13.36 -44.79
CA ALA A 6 0.97 13.82 -43.44
C ALA A 6 1.87 13.09 -42.47
N GLY A 7 2.96 13.77 -42.05
CA GLY A 7 3.77 13.38 -40.94
C GLY A 7 2.94 13.30 -39.66
N LEU A 8 2.68 12.10 -39.18
CA LEU A 8 2.21 11.86 -37.82
C LEU A 8 3.31 12.36 -36.87
N LYS A 9 3.16 13.59 -36.42
CA LYS A 9 3.81 14.06 -35.22
C LYS A 9 3.27 13.20 -34.07
N HIS A 10 4.03 12.21 -33.64
CA HIS A 10 3.87 11.64 -32.32
C HIS A 10 3.99 12.77 -31.31
N THR A 11 2.86 13.35 -30.95
CA THR A 11 2.73 14.14 -29.75
C THR A 11 2.95 13.11 -28.61
N ARG A 12 4.18 13.06 -28.11
CA ARG A 12 4.50 12.45 -26.82
C ARG A 12 3.54 13.13 -25.84
N LEU A 13 2.52 12.41 -25.41
CA LEU A 13 1.77 12.75 -24.22
C LEU A 13 2.85 12.91 -23.14
N GLN A 14 3.06 14.14 -22.72
CA GLN A 14 3.88 14.46 -21.56
C GLN A 14 3.21 13.73 -20.40
N THR A 15 3.76 12.57 -20.02
CA THR A 15 3.45 11.95 -18.76
C THR A 15 3.78 13.00 -17.71
N GLU A 16 2.77 13.55 -17.07
CA GLU A 16 2.91 14.55 -16.02
C GLU A 16 3.68 13.91 -14.88
N TRP A 17 4.91 14.30 -14.75
CA TRP A 17 5.85 13.76 -13.77
C TRP A 17 5.58 14.46 -12.45
N ALA A 18 5.36 13.68 -11.40
CA ALA A 18 4.89 14.24 -10.16
C ALA A 18 5.99 14.75 -9.25
N MET A 19 7.00 13.95 -9.02
CA MET A 19 8.13 14.36 -8.20
C MET A 19 9.29 14.80 -9.09
N ILE A 20 9.60 16.09 -9.07
CA ILE A 20 10.64 16.69 -9.90
C ILE A 20 11.74 17.28 -9.00
N ILE A 21 12.98 17.12 -9.43
CA ILE A 21 14.14 17.76 -8.80
C ILE A 21 14.70 18.81 -9.78
N ASP A 22 14.61 20.08 -9.39
CA ASP A 22 15.16 21.18 -10.19
C ASP A 22 16.71 21.11 -10.20
N PRO A 23 17.34 20.80 -11.33
CA PRO A 23 18.79 20.65 -11.40
C PRO A 23 19.55 21.95 -11.15
N LYS A 24 18.90 23.12 -11.32
CA LYS A 24 19.53 24.43 -11.05
C LYS A 24 19.62 24.71 -9.55
N LYS A 25 18.70 24.19 -8.76
CA LYS A 25 18.68 24.33 -7.30
C LYS A 25 19.38 23.19 -6.59
N CYS A 26 19.46 22.01 -7.21
CA CYS A 26 20.05 20.83 -6.62
C CYS A 26 21.57 21.00 -6.42
N VAL A 27 22.05 20.75 -5.21
CA VAL A 27 23.48 20.79 -4.85
C VAL A 27 24.08 19.39 -4.70
N ALA A 28 23.38 18.35 -5.12
CA ALA A 28 23.82 16.95 -5.07
C ALA A 28 24.25 16.48 -3.66
N CYS A 29 23.59 16.95 -2.61
CA CYS A 29 23.92 16.58 -1.22
C CYS A 29 23.58 15.11 -0.88
N GLY A 30 22.77 14.43 -1.68
CA GLY A 30 22.41 13.02 -1.49
C GLY A 30 21.31 12.74 -0.47
N ASN A 31 20.80 13.72 0.26
CA ASN A 31 19.80 13.50 1.31
C ASN A 31 18.52 12.82 0.77
N CYS A 32 18.03 13.27 -0.39
CA CYS A 32 16.84 12.68 -1.02
C CYS A 32 17.06 11.23 -1.48
N VAL A 33 18.31 10.87 -1.82
CA VAL A 33 18.67 9.49 -2.19
C VAL A 33 18.53 8.57 -0.99
N ALA A 34 19.09 8.99 0.16
CA ALA A 34 19.10 8.17 1.38
C ALA A 34 17.71 7.93 1.97
N VAL A 35 16.76 8.87 1.79
CA VAL A 35 15.41 8.74 2.34
C VAL A 35 14.42 8.09 1.38
N CYS A 36 14.79 7.85 0.13
CA CYS A 36 13.90 7.23 -0.84
C CYS A 36 13.69 5.74 -0.53
N PRO A 37 12.50 5.29 -0.11
CA PRO A 37 12.28 3.89 0.27
C PRO A 37 12.36 2.93 -0.93
N MET A 38 12.28 3.47 -2.15
CA MET A 38 12.29 2.68 -3.39
C MET A 38 13.63 2.74 -4.13
N GLY A 39 14.61 3.53 -3.63
CA GLY A 39 15.84 3.77 -4.39
C GLY A 39 15.61 4.46 -5.75
N ALA A 40 14.46 5.10 -5.93
CA ALA A 40 14.10 5.74 -7.21
C ALA A 40 14.90 7.02 -7.49
N ILE A 41 15.64 7.54 -6.51
CA ILE A 41 16.43 8.76 -6.66
C ILE A 41 17.91 8.38 -6.67
N HIS A 42 18.65 8.90 -7.63
CA HIS A 42 20.09 8.70 -7.76
C HIS A 42 20.77 10.00 -8.18
N ILE A 43 22.07 10.07 -7.97
CA ILE A 43 22.89 11.16 -8.52
C ILE A 43 23.30 10.77 -9.92
N ASP A 44 22.81 11.51 -10.90
CA ASP A 44 23.18 11.30 -12.30
C ASP A 44 24.66 11.68 -12.50
N PRO A 45 25.47 10.78 -13.07
CA PRO A 45 26.93 11.00 -13.22
C PRO A 45 27.29 12.08 -14.22
N GLU A 46 26.45 12.37 -15.21
CA GLU A 46 26.71 13.34 -16.26
C GLU A 46 26.40 14.76 -15.77
N ILE A 47 25.19 14.98 -15.30
CA ILE A 47 24.76 16.30 -14.83
C ILE A 47 25.17 16.59 -13.36
N LYS A 48 25.64 15.58 -12.63
CA LYS A 48 26.03 15.63 -11.21
C LYS A 48 24.93 16.24 -10.34
N ARG A 49 23.69 15.82 -10.56
CA ARG A 49 22.49 16.25 -9.84
C ARG A 49 21.61 15.06 -9.51
N ALA A 50 20.80 15.20 -8.48
CA ALA A 50 19.83 14.17 -8.16
C ALA A 50 18.73 14.10 -9.25
N THR A 51 18.41 12.89 -9.66
CA THR A 51 17.42 12.58 -10.69
C THR A 51 16.46 11.51 -10.17
N VAL A 52 15.20 11.57 -10.58
CA VAL A 52 14.16 10.62 -10.19
C VAL A 52 13.90 9.66 -11.33
N ASN A 53 14.07 8.37 -11.07
CA ASN A 53 13.54 7.33 -11.95
C ASN A 53 12.02 7.30 -11.78
N GLN A 54 11.30 7.83 -12.77
CA GLN A 54 9.86 8.01 -12.73
C GLN A 54 9.08 6.69 -12.79
N ASP A 55 9.69 5.63 -13.31
CA ASP A 55 9.08 4.30 -13.34
C ASP A 55 9.08 3.64 -11.97
N GLU A 56 10.15 3.85 -11.18
CA GLU A 56 10.31 3.34 -9.83
C GLU A 56 9.71 4.23 -8.74
N CYS A 57 9.43 5.50 -9.04
CA CYS A 57 8.84 6.43 -8.08
C CYS A 57 7.38 6.05 -7.78
N VAL A 58 7.10 5.78 -6.51
CA VAL A 58 5.76 5.39 -6.02
C VAL A 58 4.95 6.57 -5.46
N GLU A 59 5.42 7.79 -5.62
CA GLU A 59 4.75 9.01 -5.16
C GLU A 59 4.47 9.03 -3.63
N CYS A 60 5.38 8.48 -2.83
CA CYS A 60 5.23 8.47 -1.36
C CYS A 60 5.56 9.81 -0.70
N TYR A 61 6.16 10.73 -1.41
CA TYR A 61 6.53 12.08 -0.96
C TYR A 61 7.53 12.15 0.20
N THR A 62 8.13 11.04 0.60
CA THR A 62 9.15 11.01 1.67
C THR A 62 10.33 11.91 1.38
N CYS A 63 10.81 11.97 0.12
CA CYS A 63 11.90 12.87 -0.28
C CYS A 63 11.54 14.36 -0.21
N PHE A 64 10.26 14.69 -0.27
CA PHE A 64 9.75 16.07 -0.18
C PHE A 64 9.52 16.50 1.26
N ARG A 65 8.86 15.64 2.07
CA ARG A 65 8.41 15.97 3.43
C ARG A 65 9.31 15.40 4.54
N GLY A 66 10.22 14.50 4.22
CA GLY A 66 10.86 13.66 5.23
C GLY A 66 9.91 12.56 5.72
N MET A 67 10.14 12.08 6.92
CA MET A 67 9.30 11.06 7.57
C MET A 67 8.11 11.68 8.33
N SER A 68 8.02 13.03 8.39
CA SER A 68 6.95 13.73 9.09
C SER A 68 5.64 13.68 8.33
N ALA A 69 4.56 13.41 9.04
CA ALA A 69 3.19 13.52 8.55
C ALA A 69 2.64 14.96 8.61
N GLU A 70 3.39 15.91 9.16
CA GLU A 70 2.89 17.25 9.47
C GLU A 70 2.90 18.22 8.29
N HIS A 71 3.39 17.84 7.12
CA HIS A 71 3.42 18.67 5.91
C HIS A 71 4.04 20.07 6.10
N LEU A 72 5.05 20.19 6.92
CA LEU A 72 5.69 21.47 7.12
C LEU A 72 6.43 21.90 5.84
N ASN A 73 6.14 23.11 5.40
CA ASN A 73 6.81 23.66 4.23
C ASN A 73 8.30 23.83 4.52
N PRO A 74 9.22 23.27 3.70
CA PRO A 74 10.67 23.34 3.94
C PRO A 74 11.21 24.77 4.11
N THR A 75 10.64 25.72 3.37
CA THR A 75 11.01 27.13 3.47
C THR A 75 10.60 27.73 4.83
N MET A 76 9.41 27.36 5.30
CA MET A 76 8.92 27.78 6.61
C MET A 76 9.81 27.21 7.74
N VAL A 77 10.12 25.93 7.67
CA VAL A 77 11.00 25.26 8.65
C VAL A 77 12.38 25.91 8.70
N ARG A 78 12.99 26.19 7.54
CA ARG A 78 14.28 26.91 7.47
C ARG A 78 14.23 28.29 8.08
N THR A 79 13.16 29.04 7.80
CA THR A 79 12.98 30.39 8.35
C THR A 79 12.83 30.32 9.87
N ILE A 80 12.04 29.40 10.39
CA ILE A 80 11.86 29.21 11.84
C ILE A 80 13.17 28.78 12.51
N ARG A 81 13.93 27.85 11.90
CA ARG A 81 15.25 27.45 12.39
C ARG A 81 16.23 28.64 12.46
N LYS A 82 16.26 29.46 11.40
CA LYS A 82 17.13 30.64 11.36
C LYS A 82 16.76 31.63 12.46
N ILE A 83 15.47 31.89 12.68
CA ILE A 83 15.00 32.78 13.76
C ILE A 83 15.29 32.12 15.12
N GLY A 84 14.99 30.83 15.30
CA GLY A 84 15.25 30.09 16.53
C GLY A 84 16.74 30.07 16.90
N SER A 85 17.63 29.87 15.93
CA SER A 85 19.10 29.91 16.15
C SER A 85 19.59 31.28 16.57
N TRP A 86 19.01 32.34 16.01
CA TRP A 86 19.33 33.72 16.40
C TRP A 86 18.87 34.06 17.81
N LEU A 87 17.68 33.52 18.22
CA LEU A 87 17.13 33.66 19.56
C LEU A 87 17.70 32.64 20.56
N ARG A 88 18.66 31.79 20.14
CA ARG A 88 19.22 30.68 20.94
C ARG A 88 18.14 29.68 21.45
N TRP A 89 17.03 29.58 20.77
CA TRP A 89 16.02 28.55 21.04
C TRP A 89 16.51 27.23 20.46
N ARG A 90 16.40 26.17 21.26
CA ARG A 90 16.52 24.80 20.77
C ARG A 90 15.21 24.41 20.12
N PHE A 91 15.05 24.73 18.88
CA PHE A 91 13.99 24.26 18.05
C PHE A 91 14.63 23.31 17.02
N ASP A 92 14.33 22.03 17.15
CA ASP A 92 14.85 20.97 16.28
C ASP A 92 13.67 20.26 15.59
N PRO A 93 13.01 20.96 14.65
CA PRO A 93 12.03 20.29 13.79
C PRO A 93 12.76 19.27 12.93
N GLU A 94 12.04 18.28 12.42
CA GLU A 94 12.62 17.28 11.53
C GLU A 94 13.43 17.95 10.40
N PRO A 95 14.61 17.41 10.08
CA PRO A 95 15.51 18.03 9.11
C PRO A 95 14.84 18.10 7.74
N ASP A 96 14.97 19.26 7.08
CA ASP A 96 14.65 19.40 5.66
C ASP A 96 15.39 18.34 4.86
N VAL A 97 14.70 17.52 4.08
CA VAL A 97 15.35 16.57 3.21
C VAL A 97 16.18 17.32 2.16
N CYS A 98 15.60 18.32 1.51
CA CYS A 98 16.30 19.13 0.51
C CYS A 98 16.69 20.50 1.04
N PRO A 99 18.00 20.78 1.31
CA PRO A 99 18.44 22.05 1.87
C PRO A 99 18.26 23.25 0.93
N THR A 100 18.05 23.02 -0.36
CA THR A 100 17.88 24.07 -1.37
C THR A 100 16.47 24.17 -1.90
N ALA A 101 15.50 23.40 -1.38
CA ALA A 101 14.15 23.30 -1.90
C ALA A 101 14.11 23.03 -3.42
N ALA A 102 14.97 22.12 -3.87
CA ALA A 102 15.02 21.71 -5.27
C ALA A 102 13.91 20.71 -5.64
N ILE A 103 13.32 20.03 -4.64
CA ILE A 103 12.26 19.03 -4.86
C ILE A 103 10.93 19.76 -4.92
N THR A 104 10.15 19.48 -5.95
CA THR A 104 8.81 20.05 -6.13
C THR A 104 7.82 18.95 -6.48
N GLU A 105 6.63 19.06 -5.91
CA GLU A 105 5.50 18.24 -6.29
C GLU A 105 4.77 18.84 -7.49
N GLN A 106 4.14 17.97 -8.27
CA GLN A 106 3.27 18.34 -9.37
C GLN A 106 1.88 17.76 -9.11
N GLU A 107 0.88 18.28 -9.79
CA GLU A 107 -0.45 17.70 -9.76
C GLU A 107 -0.45 16.37 -10.51
N LEU A 108 -0.97 15.32 -9.84
CA LEU A 108 -1.02 13.96 -10.41
C LEU A 108 -2.33 13.74 -11.14
N ALA A 109 -2.24 13.31 -12.39
CA ALA A 109 -3.37 12.80 -13.15
C ALA A 109 -3.52 11.28 -13.01
N TRP A 110 -4.69 10.78 -13.39
CA TRP A 110 -4.92 9.35 -13.57
C TRP A 110 -4.13 8.82 -14.79
N PRO A 111 -3.50 7.63 -14.73
CA PRO A 111 -3.56 6.64 -13.63
C PRO A 111 -2.52 6.86 -12.52
N ARG A 112 -1.54 7.74 -12.70
CA ARG A 112 -0.40 7.90 -11.78
C ARG A 112 -0.81 8.29 -10.36
N ILE A 113 -1.92 9.00 -10.17
CA ILE A 113 -2.41 9.38 -8.85
C ILE A 113 -2.66 8.18 -7.92
N VAL A 114 -2.90 6.99 -8.48
CA VAL A 114 -3.08 5.76 -7.69
C VAL A 114 -1.83 5.38 -6.92
N ARG A 115 -0.63 5.72 -7.44
CA ARG A 115 0.63 5.51 -6.73
C ARG A 115 0.63 6.24 -5.38
N ARG A 116 0.21 7.50 -5.39
CA ARG A 116 0.13 8.33 -4.18
C ARG A 116 -0.87 7.78 -3.18
N ALA A 117 -2.04 7.37 -3.62
CA ALA A 117 -3.09 6.83 -2.75
C ALA A 117 -2.62 5.62 -1.92
N PHE A 118 -1.75 4.77 -2.48
CA PHE A 118 -1.21 3.58 -1.80
C PHE A 118 0.15 3.79 -1.13
N SER A 119 0.81 4.93 -1.36
CA SER A 119 2.19 5.10 -0.92
C SER A 119 2.39 6.29 0.01
N ASP A 120 1.56 7.32 -0.10
CA ASP A 120 1.63 8.50 0.76
C ASP A 120 0.75 8.29 2.02
N PRO A 121 1.36 8.19 3.23
CA PRO A 121 0.60 7.91 4.45
C PRO A 121 -0.31 9.06 4.88
N VAL A 122 -0.18 10.23 4.28
CA VAL A 122 -0.95 11.43 4.64
C VAL A 122 -2.20 11.60 3.78
N VAL A 123 -2.23 10.97 2.62
CA VAL A 123 -3.39 11.02 1.71
C VAL A 123 -4.36 9.90 2.08
N PRO A 124 -5.61 10.24 2.48
CA PRO A 124 -6.63 9.22 2.72
C PRO A 124 -6.96 8.48 1.43
N HIS A 125 -7.20 7.19 1.55
CA HIS A 125 -7.63 6.39 0.40
C HIS A 125 -9.08 6.73 0.06
N GLU A 126 -9.38 6.98 -1.21
CA GLU A 126 -10.71 7.42 -1.65
C GLU A 126 -11.81 6.41 -1.27
N SER A 127 -11.56 5.12 -1.40
CA SER A 127 -12.54 4.07 -1.12
C SER A 127 -12.86 3.89 0.37
N THR A 128 -11.92 4.19 1.25
CA THR A 128 -12.06 3.96 2.70
C THR A 128 -12.05 5.22 3.54
N GLY A 129 -11.54 6.32 3.00
CA GLY A 129 -11.28 7.55 3.76
C GLY A 129 -10.19 7.40 4.83
N VAL A 130 -9.49 6.27 4.85
CA VAL A 130 -8.44 5.94 5.83
C VAL A 130 -7.06 6.18 5.23
N HIS A 131 -6.15 6.72 6.03
CA HIS A 131 -4.76 6.90 5.62
C HIS A 131 -4.02 5.56 5.51
N GLY A 132 -3.12 5.46 4.53
CA GLY A 132 -2.25 4.31 4.36
C GLY A 132 -2.77 3.29 3.35
N ARG A 133 -2.44 2.02 3.56
CA ARG A 133 -2.58 0.94 2.56
C ARG A 133 -3.96 0.31 2.46
N GLY A 134 -4.90 0.73 3.25
CA GLY A 134 -6.24 0.19 3.31
C GLY A 134 -6.68 -0.23 4.70
N THR A 135 -7.81 -0.92 4.77
CA THR A 135 -8.33 -1.45 6.03
C THR A 135 -7.41 -2.55 6.55
N GLU A 136 -7.21 -2.60 7.84
CA GLU A 136 -6.43 -3.65 8.50
C GLU A 136 -7.30 -4.44 9.49
N GLU A 137 -8.58 -4.62 9.17
CA GLU A 137 -9.55 -5.23 10.08
C GLU A 137 -9.17 -6.64 10.50
N VAL A 138 -8.68 -7.45 9.56
CA VAL A 138 -8.20 -8.81 9.89
C VAL A 138 -7.03 -8.77 10.86
N LYS A 139 -6.18 -7.74 10.78
CA LYS A 139 -5.04 -7.57 11.69
C LYS A 139 -5.40 -6.88 13.00
N THR A 140 -6.45 -6.08 13.01
CA THR A 140 -6.82 -5.27 14.17
C THR A 140 -7.98 -5.88 14.93
N ASN A 141 -9.18 -5.74 14.41
CA ASN A 141 -10.42 -6.25 14.99
C ASN A 141 -11.40 -6.47 13.86
N ASP A 142 -12.15 -7.56 13.88
CA ASP A 142 -13.28 -7.77 12.97
C ASP A 142 -14.48 -6.94 13.44
N VAL A 143 -14.34 -5.60 13.40
CA VAL A 143 -15.37 -4.67 13.90
C VAL A 143 -16.64 -4.68 13.07
N THR A 144 -16.56 -5.14 11.83
CA THR A 144 -17.71 -5.29 10.92
C THR A 144 -18.37 -6.67 11.02
N ASN A 145 -17.77 -7.57 11.79
CA ASN A 145 -18.27 -8.93 12.01
C ASN A 145 -18.37 -9.76 10.71
N ARG A 146 -17.37 -9.62 9.83
CA ARG A 146 -17.31 -10.29 8.52
C ARG A 146 -16.88 -11.74 8.59
N VAL A 147 -16.02 -12.06 9.56
CA VAL A 147 -15.46 -13.39 9.75
C VAL A 147 -16.37 -14.15 10.70
N GLY A 148 -17.14 -15.11 10.20
CA GLY A 148 -18.00 -16.02 10.97
C GLY A 148 -17.20 -17.10 11.71
N HIS A 149 -17.91 -18.00 12.43
CA HIS A 149 -17.24 -19.09 13.16
C HIS A 149 -16.61 -20.14 12.24
N ASP A 150 -17.19 -20.32 11.03
CA ASP A 150 -16.68 -21.26 10.03
C ASP A 150 -15.83 -20.57 8.95
N ASP A 151 -15.54 -19.29 9.12
CA ASP A 151 -14.76 -18.49 8.19
C ASP A 151 -13.32 -18.31 8.68
N ALA A 152 -12.40 -18.22 7.72
CA ALA A 152 -11.05 -17.68 7.90
C ALA A 152 -10.91 -16.38 7.09
N GLY A 153 -10.52 -15.30 7.76
CA GLY A 153 -10.17 -14.03 7.13
C GLY A 153 -8.69 -13.98 6.80
N PHE A 154 -8.34 -13.39 5.66
CA PHE A 154 -6.97 -13.28 5.19
C PHE A 154 -6.60 -11.86 4.79
N THR A 155 -5.35 -11.50 5.05
CA THR A 155 -4.66 -10.37 4.44
C THR A 155 -3.46 -10.87 3.68
N VAL A 156 -3.33 -10.50 2.42
CA VAL A 156 -2.11 -10.70 1.63
C VAL A 156 -1.49 -9.34 1.38
N GLU A 157 -0.33 -9.12 1.98
CA GLU A 157 0.40 -7.87 1.89
C GLU A 157 1.51 -7.98 0.87
N PHE A 158 1.68 -6.92 0.07
CA PHE A 158 2.68 -6.85 -0.99
C PHE A 158 3.61 -5.65 -0.81
N GLY A 159 4.86 -5.80 -1.26
CA GLY A 159 5.79 -4.71 -1.50
C GLY A 159 6.65 -4.28 -0.32
N ARG A 160 6.39 -4.70 0.89
CA ARG A 160 7.20 -4.36 2.07
C ARG A 160 8.23 -5.44 2.41
N PRO A 161 9.41 -5.06 2.90
CA PRO A 161 9.96 -3.70 2.96
C PRO A 161 10.61 -3.28 1.64
N THR A 162 10.48 -2.03 1.24
CA THR A 162 11.28 -1.32 0.22
C THR A 162 11.38 -1.91 -1.20
N VAL A 163 10.56 -2.91 -1.53
CA VAL A 163 10.54 -3.53 -2.88
C VAL A 163 9.47 -2.89 -3.76
N GLY A 164 8.32 -2.55 -3.17
CA GLY A 164 7.14 -2.11 -3.91
C GLY A 164 6.48 -3.25 -4.66
N VAL A 165 5.37 -2.93 -5.31
CA VAL A 165 4.59 -3.89 -6.10
C VAL A 165 3.89 -3.17 -7.26
N ARG A 166 3.77 -3.82 -8.40
CA ARG A 166 2.95 -3.36 -9.52
C ARG A 166 1.57 -4.01 -9.46
N PHE A 167 0.55 -3.32 -9.96
CA PHE A 167 -0.81 -3.87 -9.93
C PHE A 167 -0.97 -5.15 -10.75
N TRP A 168 -0.17 -5.38 -11.80
CA TRP A 168 -0.21 -6.66 -12.51
C TRP A 168 0.23 -7.83 -11.61
N GLN A 169 1.18 -7.63 -10.70
CA GLN A 169 1.61 -8.66 -9.73
C GLN A 169 0.50 -8.95 -8.71
N ILE A 170 -0.21 -7.90 -8.29
CA ILE A 170 -1.39 -8.07 -7.42
C ILE A 170 -2.47 -8.84 -8.17
N GLN A 171 -2.70 -8.52 -9.45
CA GLN A 171 -3.69 -9.22 -10.28
C GLN A 171 -3.38 -10.71 -10.44
N GLU A 172 -2.12 -11.11 -10.59
CA GLU A 172 -1.77 -12.54 -10.61
C GLU A 172 -2.25 -13.26 -9.35
N MET A 173 -2.09 -12.65 -8.19
CA MET A 173 -2.58 -13.20 -6.93
C MET A 173 -4.10 -13.18 -6.87
N THR A 174 -4.74 -12.05 -7.15
CA THR A 174 -6.19 -11.91 -7.01
C THR A 174 -6.95 -12.81 -7.96
N THR A 175 -6.48 -13.01 -9.19
CA THR A 175 -7.09 -13.94 -10.15
C THR A 175 -6.90 -15.40 -9.73
N ALA A 176 -5.76 -15.75 -9.16
CA ALA A 176 -5.55 -17.09 -8.62
C ALA A 176 -6.47 -17.38 -7.43
N LEU A 177 -6.63 -16.40 -6.53
CA LEU A 177 -7.51 -16.51 -5.36
C LEU A 177 -8.99 -16.53 -5.74
N ALA A 178 -9.41 -15.73 -6.69
CA ALA A 178 -10.80 -15.72 -7.17
C ALA A 178 -11.26 -17.13 -7.65
N ARG A 179 -10.36 -17.86 -8.32
CA ARG A 179 -10.62 -19.25 -8.76
C ARG A 179 -10.77 -20.25 -7.60
N MET A 180 -10.34 -19.86 -6.39
CA MET A 180 -10.51 -20.67 -5.17
C MET A 180 -11.87 -20.45 -4.49
N GLY A 181 -12.73 -19.59 -5.04
CA GLY A 181 -14.05 -19.31 -4.49
C GLY A 181 -14.01 -18.47 -3.21
N ILE A 182 -13.00 -17.61 -3.06
CA ILE A 182 -12.89 -16.69 -1.92
C ILE A 182 -13.84 -15.49 -2.09
N GLU A 183 -14.10 -14.76 -1.00
CA GLU A 183 -14.89 -13.54 -1.00
C GLU A 183 -13.99 -12.35 -0.65
N PHE A 184 -13.73 -11.48 -1.64
CA PHE A 184 -12.95 -10.25 -1.42
C PHE A 184 -13.69 -9.26 -0.52
N GLU A 185 -12.92 -8.54 0.31
CA GLU A 185 -13.47 -7.45 1.13
C GLU A 185 -13.88 -6.26 0.26
N LYS A 186 -15.15 -5.91 0.29
CA LYS A 186 -15.74 -4.88 -0.57
C LYS A 186 -15.19 -3.47 -0.32
N ARG A 187 -14.80 -3.18 0.93
CA ARG A 187 -14.26 -1.87 1.31
C ARG A 187 -12.74 -1.77 1.17
N ASN A 188 -12.10 -2.85 0.74
CA ASN A 188 -10.66 -2.83 0.53
C ASN A 188 -10.29 -1.97 -0.69
N PRO A 189 -9.25 -1.12 -0.59
CA PRO A 189 -8.80 -0.27 -1.69
C PRO A 189 -8.47 -1.01 -2.97
N VAL A 190 -7.83 -2.19 -2.87
CA VAL A 190 -7.51 -2.99 -4.06
C VAL A 190 -8.79 -3.53 -4.71
N THR A 191 -9.75 -3.99 -3.90
CA THR A 191 -11.04 -4.48 -4.41
C THR A 191 -11.81 -3.39 -5.16
N SER A 192 -11.74 -2.13 -4.71
CA SER A 192 -12.37 -1.00 -5.40
C SER A 192 -11.77 -0.70 -6.79
N LEU A 193 -10.55 -1.18 -7.04
CA LEU A 193 -9.85 -1.04 -8.32
C LEU A 193 -9.99 -2.28 -9.22
N MET A 194 -10.70 -3.32 -8.77
CA MET A 194 -11.00 -4.49 -9.61
C MET A 194 -12.04 -4.13 -10.68
N ALA A 195 -11.79 -4.56 -11.90
CA ALA A 195 -12.75 -4.50 -13.00
C ALA A 195 -13.86 -5.53 -12.77
N ASP A 196 -13.50 -6.71 -12.23
CA ASP A 196 -14.43 -7.75 -11.84
C ASP A 196 -13.93 -8.50 -10.59
N THR A 197 -14.66 -8.40 -9.50
CA THR A 197 -14.35 -9.08 -8.24
C THR A 197 -14.54 -10.59 -8.30
N LYS A 198 -15.30 -11.12 -9.26
CA LYS A 198 -15.50 -12.57 -9.43
C LYS A 198 -14.29 -13.24 -10.08
N THR A 199 -13.62 -12.53 -10.96
CA THR A 199 -12.40 -13.01 -11.64
C THR A 199 -11.13 -12.54 -10.96
N GLY A 200 -11.19 -11.51 -10.12
CA GLY A 200 -10.04 -10.89 -9.49
C GLY A 200 -9.25 -9.98 -10.43
N GLU A 201 -9.79 -9.66 -11.62
CA GLU A 201 -9.15 -8.79 -12.60
C GLU A 201 -9.14 -7.34 -12.13
N ILE A 202 -8.00 -6.70 -12.22
CA ILE A 202 -7.80 -5.28 -11.91
C ILE A 202 -7.94 -4.47 -13.20
N ARG A 203 -8.33 -3.21 -13.08
CA ARG A 203 -8.43 -2.28 -14.20
C ARG A 203 -7.12 -2.27 -15.02
N SER A 204 -7.23 -2.42 -16.32
CA SER A 204 -6.07 -2.55 -17.22
C SER A 204 -5.21 -1.29 -17.32
N ASP A 205 -5.79 -0.11 -17.07
CA ASP A 205 -5.11 1.18 -17.17
C ASP A 205 -4.12 1.45 -16.02
N ILE A 206 -4.20 0.68 -14.92
CA ILE A 206 -3.29 0.83 -13.76
C ILE A 206 -2.30 -0.33 -13.60
N LEU A 207 -2.36 -1.38 -14.40
CA LEU A 207 -1.56 -2.60 -14.19
C LEU A 207 -0.06 -2.33 -14.08
N ASN A 208 0.46 -1.35 -14.82
CA ASN A 208 1.87 -0.98 -14.80
C ASN A 208 2.24 -0.01 -13.67
N GLU A 209 1.25 0.53 -12.94
CA GLU A 209 1.52 1.46 -11.86
C GLU A 209 2.20 0.74 -10.69
N LYS A 210 3.32 1.31 -10.22
CA LYS A 210 4.08 0.79 -9.07
C LYS A 210 3.70 1.55 -7.80
N ILE A 211 3.39 0.82 -6.74
CA ILE A 211 3.02 1.36 -5.44
C ILE A 211 3.96 0.82 -4.35
N LEU A 212 4.04 1.53 -3.23
CA LEU A 212 4.90 1.13 -2.12
C LEU A 212 4.45 -0.20 -1.51
N SER A 213 3.16 -0.34 -1.29
CA SER A 213 2.58 -1.57 -0.76
C SER A 213 1.06 -1.58 -0.93
N ALA A 214 0.48 -2.77 -0.95
CA ALA A 214 -0.95 -2.99 -0.93
C ALA A 214 -1.30 -4.15 0.00
N ILE A 215 -2.57 -4.21 0.40
CA ILE A 215 -3.14 -5.32 1.15
C ILE A 215 -4.39 -5.77 0.41
N VAL A 216 -4.42 -7.04 0.04
CA VAL A 216 -5.63 -7.70 -0.44
C VAL A 216 -6.28 -8.41 0.74
N GLU A 217 -7.54 -8.13 0.98
CA GLU A 217 -8.31 -8.72 2.08
C GLU A 217 -9.46 -9.56 1.52
N PHE A 218 -9.64 -10.74 2.10
CA PHE A 218 -10.71 -11.65 1.72
C PHE A 218 -11.02 -12.63 2.85
N LYS A 219 -12.09 -13.37 2.69
CA LYS A 219 -12.42 -14.51 3.55
C LYS A 219 -12.71 -15.76 2.72
N THR A 220 -12.57 -16.89 3.36
CA THR A 220 -12.93 -18.21 2.84
C THR A 220 -13.42 -19.08 4.00
N THR A 221 -13.90 -20.29 3.72
CA THR A 221 -14.22 -21.24 4.78
C THR A 221 -12.97 -21.75 5.46
N LEU A 222 -13.07 -22.11 6.75
CA LEU A 222 -11.97 -22.70 7.50
C LEU A 222 -11.36 -23.93 6.79
N ASP A 223 -12.18 -24.80 6.26
CA ASP A 223 -11.72 -26.02 5.59
C ASP A 223 -10.95 -25.74 4.29
N ASN A 224 -11.24 -24.62 3.61
CA ASN A 224 -10.52 -24.20 2.40
C ASN A 224 -9.24 -23.40 2.71
N ALA A 225 -9.06 -22.94 3.94
CA ALA A 225 -7.94 -22.07 4.32
C ALA A 225 -6.55 -22.65 4.01
N PRO A 226 -6.25 -23.94 4.28
CA PRO A 226 -4.95 -24.53 3.93
C PRO A 226 -4.69 -24.53 2.41
N ALA A 227 -5.69 -24.85 1.59
CA ALA A 227 -5.57 -24.86 0.14
C ALA A 227 -5.32 -23.44 -0.41
N VAL A 228 -6.00 -22.44 0.15
CA VAL A 228 -5.80 -21.03 -0.18
C VAL A 228 -4.38 -20.58 0.19
N LEU A 229 -3.88 -20.92 1.37
CA LEU A 229 -2.50 -20.61 1.77
C LEU A 229 -1.47 -21.27 0.87
N GLN A 230 -1.69 -22.52 0.48
CA GLN A 230 -0.82 -23.19 -0.48
C GLN A 230 -0.81 -22.47 -1.83
N LYS A 231 -1.97 -22.02 -2.31
CA LYS A 231 -2.09 -21.24 -3.55
C LYS A 231 -1.34 -19.91 -3.46
N ILE A 232 -1.50 -19.17 -2.36
CA ILE A 232 -0.74 -17.94 -2.12
C ILE A 232 0.77 -18.20 -2.18
N LYS A 233 1.23 -19.28 -1.53
CA LYS A 233 2.63 -19.67 -1.51
C LYS A 233 3.19 -20.04 -2.90
N GLU A 234 2.36 -20.67 -3.74
CA GLU A 234 2.71 -20.99 -5.12
C GLU A 234 2.86 -19.72 -5.96
N VAL A 235 1.84 -18.84 -5.94
CA VAL A 235 1.87 -17.58 -6.70
C VAL A 235 2.99 -16.67 -6.22
N ALA A 236 3.19 -16.54 -4.90
CA ALA A 236 4.24 -15.69 -4.35
C ALA A 236 5.65 -16.03 -4.85
N LYS A 237 5.91 -17.30 -5.24
CA LYS A 237 7.19 -17.73 -5.81
C LYS A 237 7.43 -17.22 -7.24
N THR A 238 6.38 -16.86 -7.96
CA THR A 238 6.48 -16.34 -9.33
C THR A 238 6.57 -14.82 -9.38
N LEU A 239 6.28 -14.15 -8.26
CA LEU A 239 6.26 -12.69 -8.19
C LEU A 239 7.63 -12.13 -7.80
N ASP A 240 8.06 -11.08 -8.48
CA ASP A 240 9.24 -10.28 -8.12
C ASP A 240 8.85 -9.19 -7.11
N THR A 241 8.31 -9.62 -5.97
CA THR A 241 7.96 -8.75 -4.84
C THR A 241 7.91 -9.56 -3.54
N VAL A 242 7.84 -8.87 -2.42
CA VAL A 242 7.67 -9.50 -1.11
C VAL A 242 6.18 -9.68 -0.82
N VAL A 243 5.83 -10.88 -0.37
CA VAL A 243 4.46 -11.23 0.05
C VAL A 243 4.48 -11.68 1.51
N ALA A 244 3.61 -11.09 2.32
CA ALA A 244 3.37 -11.51 3.70
C ALA A 244 1.89 -11.84 3.88
N VAL A 245 1.58 -12.83 4.71
CA VAL A 245 0.20 -13.30 4.91
C VAL A 245 -0.16 -13.20 6.38
N GLY A 246 -1.32 -12.58 6.65
CA GLY A 246 -2.01 -12.65 7.92
C GLY A 246 -3.29 -13.47 7.77
N ALA A 247 -3.59 -14.29 8.76
CA ALA A 247 -4.84 -15.03 8.82
C ALA A 247 -5.52 -14.82 10.17
N ALA A 248 -6.85 -14.84 10.19
CA ALA A 248 -7.65 -14.68 11.38
C ALA A 248 -8.86 -15.62 11.35
N ALA A 249 -9.22 -16.16 12.49
CA ALA A 249 -10.45 -16.91 12.70
C ALA A 249 -11.01 -16.60 14.08
N ARG A 250 -12.28 -16.90 14.30
CA ARG A 250 -12.89 -16.83 15.62
C ARG A 250 -12.50 -18.04 16.45
N CYS A 251 -12.14 -17.80 17.69
CA CYS A 251 -12.04 -18.86 18.67
C CYS A 251 -13.44 -19.36 19.05
N ASP A 252 -13.51 -20.60 19.47
CA ASP A 252 -14.70 -21.18 20.08
C ASP A 252 -14.95 -20.64 21.50
N GLU A 253 -15.94 -21.19 22.20
CA GLU A 253 -16.30 -20.82 23.57
C GLU A 253 -15.23 -21.17 24.62
N HIS A 254 -14.30 -22.08 24.28
CA HIS A 254 -13.16 -22.49 25.11
C HIS A 254 -11.88 -21.71 24.80
N GLY A 255 -11.92 -20.81 23.77
CA GLY A 255 -10.78 -20.04 23.32
C GLY A 255 -9.85 -20.79 22.38
N GLU A 256 -10.28 -21.95 21.86
CA GLU A 256 -9.53 -22.74 20.89
C GLU A 256 -9.72 -22.20 19.48
N ASN A 257 -8.66 -22.25 18.68
CA ASN A 257 -8.63 -21.71 17.31
C ASN A 257 -8.49 -22.85 16.30
N ARG A 258 -9.62 -23.27 15.72
CA ARG A 258 -9.67 -24.33 14.72
C ARG A 258 -8.77 -24.07 13.50
N LEU A 259 -8.53 -22.80 13.12
CA LEU A 259 -7.62 -22.48 12.02
C LEU A 259 -6.18 -22.89 12.36
N GLU A 260 -5.72 -22.62 13.58
CA GLU A 260 -4.38 -23.02 14.02
C GLU A 260 -4.19 -24.54 13.95
N GLU A 261 -5.18 -25.31 14.40
CA GLU A 261 -5.15 -26.78 14.31
C GLU A 261 -5.07 -27.28 12.88
N LEU A 262 -5.89 -26.71 11.97
CA LEU A 262 -5.87 -27.04 10.56
C LEU A 262 -4.51 -26.74 9.93
N LEU A 263 -3.93 -25.58 10.21
CA LEU A 263 -2.65 -25.17 9.66
C LEU A 263 -1.49 -26.05 10.16
N LEU A 264 -1.49 -26.41 11.43
CA LEU A 264 -0.48 -27.30 12.01
C LEU A 264 -0.57 -28.70 11.39
N ARG A 265 -1.78 -29.22 11.23
CA ARG A 265 -2.01 -30.53 10.60
C ARG A 265 -1.49 -30.58 9.17
N GLU A 266 -1.64 -29.49 8.41
CA GLU A 266 -1.16 -29.38 7.03
C GLU A 266 0.33 -28.94 6.95
N GLY A 267 1.03 -28.88 8.09
CA GLY A 267 2.46 -28.59 8.14
C GLY A 267 2.85 -27.11 7.92
N PHE A 268 1.90 -26.19 8.10
CA PHE A 268 2.22 -24.77 8.09
C PHE A 268 2.84 -24.32 9.42
N THR A 269 3.80 -23.43 9.32
CA THR A 269 4.38 -22.73 10.47
C THR A 269 3.87 -21.29 10.50
N PHE A 270 3.53 -20.81 11.68
CA PHE A 270 3.03 -19.44 11.86
C PHE A 270 3.40 -18.94 13.27
N ASN A 271 3.28 -17.62 13.44
CA ASN A 271 3.37 -17.00 14.76
C ASN A 271 2.02 -16.35 15.07
N ARG A 272 1.54 -16.51 16.29
CA ARG A 272 0.35 -15.79 16.74
C ARG A 272 0.70 -14.31 16.90
N GLY A 273 0.15 -13.47 16.03
CA GLY A 273 0.42 -12.04 16.01
C GLY A 273 -0.38 -11.29 17.07
N LYS A 274 -1.70 -11.55 17.14
CA LYS A 274 -2.62 -10.82 18.01
C LYS A 274 -3.84 -11.67 18.36
N THR A 275 -4.26 -11.59 19.62
CA THR A 275 -5.54 -12.11 20.07
C THR A 275 -6.41 -10.93 20.52
N ASN A 276 -7.58 -10.77 19.92
CA ASN A 276 -8.56 -9.75 20.29
C ASN A 276 -9.57 -10.35 21.28
N LEU A 277 -9.57 -9.82 22.50
CA LEU A 277 -10.48 -10.24 23.56
C LEU A 277 -11.69 -9.31 23.61
N GLY A 278 -12.75 -9.66 22.91
CA GLY A 278 -14.04 -9.00 23.06
C GLY A 278 -14.15 -7.57 22.52
N LEU A 279 -13.24 -7.13 21.64
CA LEU A 279 -13.28 -5.81 21.02
C LEU A 279 -14.10 -5.78 19.71
N GLY A 280 -14.49 -6.94 19.19
CA GLY A 280 -15.38 -7.07 18.03
C GLY A 280 -16.84 -6.87 18.40
N ARG A 281 -17.68 -6.59 17.42
CA ARG A 281 -19.13 -6.62 17.60
C ARG A 281 -19.59 -8.07 17.75
N PRO A 282 -20.47 -8.38 18.72
CA PRO A 282 -21.06 -9.72 18.79
C PRO A 282 -21.82 -10.02 17.50
N SER A 283 -21.80 -11.28 17.06
CA SER A 283 -22.64 -11.69 15.94
C SER A 283 -24.11 -11.43 16.26
N VAL A 284 -24.90 -11.15 15.24
CA VAL A 284 -26.35 -10.90 15.41
C VAL A 284 -27.03 -12.06 16.14
N GLU A 285 -26.59 -13.30 15.87
CA GLU A 285 -27.09 -14.51 16.53
C GLU A 285 -26.78 -14.53 18.04
N ILE A 286 -25.57 -14.15 18.47
CA ILE A 286 -25.21 -14.06 19.89
C ILE A 286 -25.96 -12.91 20.56
N ALA A 287 -26.15 -11.79 19.86
CA ALA A 287 -26.92 -10.68 20.38
C ALA A 287 -28.41 -11.05 20.59
N GLN A 288 -28.99 -11.80 19.67
CA GLN A 288 -30.37 -12.31 19.78
C GLN A 288 -30.51 -13.35 20.90
N ALA A 289 -29.55 -14.28 21.02
CA ALA A 289 -29.54 -15.26 22.08
C ALA A 289 -29.43 -14.62 23.48
N ARG A 290 -28.63 -13.55 23.64
CA ARG A 290 -28.52 -12.81 24.89
C ARG A 290 -29.78 -11.99 25.21
N ALA A 291 -30.47 -11.47 24.20
CA ALA A 291 -31.74 -10.76 24.38
C ALA A 291 -32.91 -11.68 24.76
N THR A 292 -32.79 -13.00 24.53
CA THR A 292 -33.82 -14.00 24.85
C THR A 292 -33.61 -14.59 26.28
N ILE A 293 -32.45 -14.38 26.89
CA ILE A 293 -32.09 -14.92 28.22
C ILE A 293 -32.21 -13.83 29.32
N GLY A 294 -32.40 -12.57 28.96
CA GLY A 294 -32.65 -11.45 29.88
C GLY A 294 -34.09 -11.00 29.85
#